data_558ab935508a8ea9a9204eb6298451a8
#
_entry.id   558ab935508a8ea9a9204eb6298451a8
#
_cell.length_a   1.000
_cell.length_b   1.000
_cell.length_c   1.000
_cell.angle_alpha   90.00
_cell.angle_beta   90.00
_cell.angle_gamma   90.00
#
_symmetry.space_group_name_H-M   'P 1'
#
loop_
_entity.id
_entity.type
_entity.pdbx_description
1 polymer ?
#
loop_
_entity_poly.entity_id
_entity_poly.type
_entity_poly.pdbx_seq_one_letter_code
_entity_poly.pdbx_strand_id
1 'polypeptide(L)'
;MIKPSADVASSAQVAPSARVWHLAQVRENARIGEETIIGRGAYIGEGVRVGARCKIQNYALVYEPASLADGVFVGPAAVFTNDHCPRAINTDGTLKSASDWDRVGVTVEHGAAIGARAVCVAPVRIGAWASVGAGAVVTRDVVPY
;
A
#
# COMPACT_ATOMS: atom_id res chain seq x y z
N MET A 1 19.29 1.00 0.67
CA MET A 1 19.63 0.57 2.04
C MET A 1 18.44 -0.13 2.65
N ILE A 2 18.63 -1.36 3.10
CA ILE A 2 17.59 -2.15 3.77
C ILE A 2 18.09 -2.44 5.18
N LYS A 3 17.34 -2.02 6.20
CA LYS A 3 17.72 -2.28 7.58
C LYS A 3 17.62 -3.78 7.88
N PRO A 4 18.55 -4.35 8.68
CA PRO A 4 18.57 -5.79 8.94
C PRO A 4 17.29 -6.36 9.58
N SER A 5 16.55 -5.54 10.32
CA SER A 5 15.28 -5.97 10.93
C SER A 5 14.10 -5.93 9.97
N ALA A 6 14.25 -5.41 8.77
CA ALA A 6 13.20 -5.43 7.76
C ALA A 6 13.04 -6.84 7.19
N ASP A 7 11.79 -7.22 6.97
CA ASP A 7 11.44 -8.50 6.36
C ASP A 7 11.14 -8.28 4.87
N VAL A 8 12.15 -8.47 4.04
CA VAL A 8 12.03 -8.28 2.59
C VAL A 8 12.14 -9.61 1.88
N ALA A 9 11.08 -9.99 1.18
CA ALA A 9 11.06 -11.25 0.43
C ALA A 9 12.17 -11.28 -0.64
N SER A 10 12.78 -12.44 -0.83
CA SER A 10 13.87 -12.59 -1.81
C SER A 10 13.42 -12.29 -3.24
N SER A 11 12.14 -12.48 -3.55
CA SER A 11 11.55 -12.18 -4.86
C SER A 11 11.14 -10.71 -5.03
N ALA A 12 11.18 -9.91 -3.98
CA ALA A 12 10.90 -8.49 -4.08
C ALA A 12 12.03 -7.76 -4.83
N GLN A 13 11.65 -6.77 -5.63
CA GLN A 13 12.60 -5.95 -6.39
C GLN A 13 12.66 -4.56 -5.75
N VAL A 14 13.72 -4.31 -5.01
CA VAL A 14 13.94 -3.03 -4.33
C VAL A 14 15.09 -2.31 -5.04
N ALA A 15 14.81 -1.10 -5.56
CA ALA A 15 15.83 -0.31 -6.23
C ALA A 15 17.00 -0.02 -5.29
N PRO A 16 18.25 -0.04 -5.79
CA PRO A 16 19.44 0.18 -4.93
C PRO A 16 19.41 1.50 -4.16
N SER A 17 18.78 2.52 -4.72
CA SER A 17 18.65 3.85 -4.08
C SER A 17 17.49 3.94 -3.09
N ALA A 18 16.63 2.93 -3.02
CA ALA A 18 15.52 2.91 -2.07
C ALA A 18 16.01 2.66 -0.65
N ARG A 19 15.20 3.07 0.33
CA ARG A 19 15.47 2.87 1.74
C ARG A 19 14.30 2.14 2.39
N VAL A 20 14.61 1.03 3.05
CA VAL A 20 13.62 0.24 3.80
C VAL A 20 14.03 0.24 5.27
N TRP A 21 13.19 0.82 6.10
CA TRP A 21 13.48 1.03 7.51
C TRP A 21 13.13 -0.19 8.37
N HIS A 22 13.45 -0.09 9.64
CA HIS A 22 13.29 -1.17 10.62
C HIS A 22 11.88 -1.75 10.62
N LEU A 23 11.78 -3.08 10.73
CA LEU A 23 10.52 -3.82 10.89
C LEU A 23 9.52 -3.65 9.75
N ALA A 24 9.90 -3.00 8.66
CA ALA A 24 9.06 -2.96 7.47
C ALA A 24 8.96 -4.36 6.85
N GLN A 25 7.81 -4.70 6.30
CA GLN A 25 7.62 -5.94 5.57
C GLN A 25 7.33 -5.64 4.10
N VAL A 26 8.14 -6.20 3.22
CA VAL A 26 7.94 -6.11 1.76
C VAL A 26 7.77 -7.54 1.24
N ARG A 27 6.57 -7.82 0.75
CA ARG A 27 6.17 -9.16 0.37
C ARG A 27 6.71 -9.58 -1.00
N GLU A 28 6.43 -10.82 -1.32
CA GLU A 28 6.87 -11.48 -2.53
C GLU A 28 6.47 -10.71 -3.79
N ASN A 29 7.39 -10.59 -4.71
CA ASN A 29 7.19 -9.94 -6.02
C ASN A 29 6.80 -8.45 -5.95
N ALA A 30 6.83 -7.82 -4.78
CA ALA A 30 6.63 -6.38 -4.68
C ALA A 30 7.78 -5.63 -5.39
N ARG A 31 7.48 -4.44 -5.90
CA ARG A 31 8.46 -3.60 -6.60
C ARG A 31 8.52 -2.22 -5.96
N ILE A 32 9.70 -1.82 -5.54
CA ILE A 32 9.96 -0.53 -4.92
C ILE A 32 10.90 0.26 -5.83
N GLY A 33 10.45 1.40 -6.31
CA GLY A 33 11.18 2.25 -7.25
C GLY A 33 12.33 3.04 -6.62
N GLU A 34 13.07 3.72 -7.48
CA GLU A 34 14.25 4.51 -7.13
C GLU A 34 13.93 5.60 -6.09
N GLU A 35 14.82 5.80 -5.14
CA GLU A 35 14.74 6.84 -4.12
C GLU A 35 13.52 6.77 -3.22
N THR A 36 12.72 5.71 -3.29
CA THR A 36 11.54 5.51 -2.44
C THR A 36 11.95 5.13 -1.03
N ILE A 37 11.19 5.64 -0.06
CA ILE A 37 11.42 5.39 1.36
C ILE A 37 10.24 4.62 1.92
N ILE A 38 10.51 3.46 2.50
CA ILE A 38 9.53 2.65 3.22
C ILE A 38 9.81 2.78 4.71
N GLY A 39 8.88 3.34 5.44
CA GLY A 39 9.01 3.65 6.86
C GLY A 39 8.94 2.44 7.78
N ARG A 40 9.25 2.66 9.04
CA ARG A 40 9.25 1.63 10.08
C ARG A 40 7.89 0.91 10.13
N GLY A 41 7.92 -0.41 10.13
CA GLY A 41 6.72 -1.23 10.32
C GLY A 41 5.69 -1.13 9.20
N ALA A 42 6.00 -0.45 8.10
CA ALA A 42 5.10 -0.39 6.96
C ALA A 42 4.96 -1.77 6.31
N TYR A 43 3.77 -2.06 5.78
CA TYR A 43 3.49 -3.29 5.06
C TYR A 43 3.27 -3.01 3.58
N ILE A 44 4.06 -3.66 2.75
CA ILE A 44 3.89 -3.62 1.28
C ILE A 44 3.55 -5.03 0.83
N GLY A 45 2.32 -5.22 0.37
CA GLY A 45 1.77 -6.52 0.04
C GLY A 45 2.36 -7.18 -1.20
N GLU A 46 1.98 -8.43 -1.41
CA GLU A 46 2.45 -9.24 -2.52
C GLU A 46 2.17 -8.58 -3.87
N GLY A 47 3.20 -8.44 -4.70
CA GLY A 47 3.06 -7.88 -6.04
C GLY A 47 2.72 -6.38 -6.09
N VAL A 48 2.65 -5.70 -4.97
CA VAL A 48 2.38 -4.26 -4.93
C VAL A 48 3.48 -3.50 -5.67
N ARG A 49 3.07 -2.50 -6.44
CA ARG A 49 4.00 -1.63 -7.17
C ARG A 49 4.04 -0.26 -6.53
N VAL A 50 5.23 0.14 -6.12
CA VAL A 50 5.51 1.49 -5.61
C VAL A 50 6.51 2.13 -6.54
N GLY A 51 6.15 3.26 -7.13
CA GLY A 51 6.98 4.00 -8.07
C GLY A 51 8.21 4.61 -7.42
N ALA A 52 8.86 5.50 -8.15
CA ALA A 52 10.05 6.21 -7.70
C ALA A 52 9.68 7.41 -6.82
N ARG A 53 10.60 7.79 -5.93
CA ARG A 53 10.48 8.99 -5.09
C ARG A 53 9.19 9.05 -4.27
N CYS A 54 8.70 7.89 -3.86
CA CYS A 54 7.57 7.78 -2.93
C CYS A 54 8.04 7.83 -1.49
N LYS A 55 7.16 8.30 -0.61
CA LYS A 55 7.37 8.24 0.85
C LYS A 55 6.21 7.49 1.47
N ILE A 56 6.47 6.26 1.87
CA ILE A 56 5.51 5.44 2.60
C ILE A 56 5.89 5.51 4.07
N GLN A 57 5.08 6.19 4.87
CA GLN A 57 5.41 6.50 6.25
C GLN A 57 5.22 5.29 7.18
N ASN A 58 5.66 5.46 8.43
CA ASN A 58 5.66 4.39 9.42
C ASN A 58 4.27 3.77 9.60
N TYR A 59 4.24 2.46 9.65
CA TYR A 59 3.03 1.65 9.88
C TYR A 59 1.90 1.83 8.86
N ALA A 60 2.18 2.41 7.71
CA ALA A 60 1.22 2.38 6.60
C ALA A 60 1.04 0.94 6.11
N LEU A 61 -0.19 0.57 5.78
CA LEU A 61 -0.54 -0.77 5.34
C LEU A 61 -1.03 -0.72 3.89
N VAL A 62 -0.19 -1.14 2.97
CA VAL A 62 -0.44 -1.09 1.53
C VAL A 62 -0.70 -2.50 1.03
N TYR A 63 -1.98 -2.90 1.07
CA TYR A 63 -2.38 -4.25 0.68
C TYR A 63 -2.44 -4.42 -0.84
N GLU A 64 -2.13 -5.62 -1.24
CA GLU A 64 -2.18 -6.06 -2.65
C GLU A 64 -3.63 -6.10 -3.17
N PRO A 65 -3.89 -5.74 -4.40
CA PRO A 65 -2.96 -5.39 -5.48
C PRO A 65 -2.79 -3.87 -5.69
N ALA A 66 -2.49 -3.13 -4.66
CA ALA A 66 -2.29 -1.68 -4.78
C ALA A 66 -1.20 -1.33 -5.81
N SER A 67 -1.38 -0.18 -6.44
CA SER A 67 -0.40 0.37 -7.38
C SER A 67 -0.25 1.87 -7.13
N LEU A 68 0.98 2.29 -6.84
CA LEU A 68 1.32 3.67 -6.56
C LEU A 68 2.29 4.18 -7.64
N ALA A 69 1.91 5.26 -8.30
CA ALA A 69 2.77 5.93 -9.27
C ALA A 69 3.94 6.66 -8.56
N ASP A 70 4.74 7.39 -9.32
CA ASP A 70 5.87 8.13 -8.76
C ASP A 70 5.43 9.30 -7.89
N GLY A 71 6.23 9.63 -6.90
CA GLY A 71 6.06 10.81 -6.07
C GLY A 71 4.88 10.76 -5.10
N VAL A 72 4.35 9.59 -4.81
CA VAL A 72 3.21 9.41 -3.90
C VAL A 72 3.66 9.48 -2.44
N PHE A 73 2.91 10.22 -1.64
CA PHE A 73 3.06 10.25 -0.20
C PHE A 73 1.94 9.43 0.45
N VAL A 74 2.30 8.51 1.33
CA VAL A 74 1.34 7.77 2.17
C VAL A 74 1.66 8.04 3.62
N GLY A 75 0.74 8.68 4.31
CA GLY A 75 0.91 9.10 5.70
C GLY A 75 1.00 7.94 6.70
N PRO A 76 1.52 8.22 7.91
CA PRO A 76 1.67 7.18 8.92
C PRO A 76 0.34 6.53 9.27
N ALA A 77 0.38 5.21 9.40
CA ALA A 77 -0.78 4.37 9.74
C ALA A 77 -1.96 4.49 8.77
N ALA A 78 -1.78 5.02 7.56
CA ALA A 78 -2.79 4.96 6.51
C ALA A 78 -2.98 3.51 6.05
N VAL A 79 -4.19 3.17 5.62
CA VAL A 79 -4.55 1.80 5.25
C VAL A 79 -5.18 1.78 3.85
N PHE A 80 -4.64 0.93 2.98
CA PHE A 80 -5.27 0.59 1.71
C PHE A 80 -5.85 -0.81 1.84
N THR A 81 -7.18 -0.93 1.78
CA THR A 81 -7.84 -2.22 1.87
C THR A 81 -7.77 -2.99 0.55
N ASN A 82 -8.17 -4.25 0.55
CA ASN A 82 -8.14 -5.09 -0.66
C ASN A 82 -9.29 -6.09 -0.75
N ASP A 83 -10.26 -6.00 0.15
CA ASP A 83 -11.43 -6.87 0.15
C ASP A 83 -12.68 -6.00 0.26
N HIS A 84 -13.52 -6.04 -0.78
CA HIS A 84 -14.73 -5.22 -0.85
C HIS A 84 -15.77 -5.64 0.20
N CYS A 85 -15.84 -6.92 0.52
CA CYS A 85 -16.80 -7.49 1.48
C CYS A 85 -16.07 -8.44 2.44
N PRO A 86 -15.25 -7.93 3.37
CA PRO A 86 -14.42 -8.78 4.22
C PRO A 86 -15.27 -9.62 5.16
N ARG A 87 -15.00 -10.91 5.18
CA ARG A 87 -15.59 -11.89 6.08
C ARG A 87 -14.54 -12.95 6.41
N ALA A 88 -14.52 -13.39 7.63
CA ALA A 88 -13.61 -14.46 8.06
C ALA A 88 -14.08 -15.85 7.59
N ILE A 89 -15.39 -16.04 7.51
CA ILE A 89 -15.99 -17.33 7.20
C ILE A 89 -16.97 -17.24 6.03
N ASN A 90 -17.15 -18.37 5.37
CA ASN A 90 -18.20 -18.57 4.39
C ASN A 90 -19.55 -18.78 5.10
N THR A 91 -20.64 -18.74 4.36
CA THR A 91 -21.99 -18.91 4.93
C THR A 91 -22.21 -20.31 5.49
N ASP A 92 -21.43 -21.29 5.08
CA ASP A 92 -21.45 -22.66 5.62
C ASP A 92 -20.64 -22.82 6.92
N GLY A 93 -20.01 -21.77 7.41
CA GLY A 93 -19.19 -21.76 8.62
C GLY A 93 -17.73 -22.12 8.44
N THR A 94 -17.28 -22.46 7.23
CA THR A 94 -15.87 -22.74 6.97
C THR A 94 -15.04 -21.47 6.89
N LEU A 95 -13.78 -21.55 7.31
CA LEU A 95 -12.85 -20.43 7.19
C LEU A 95 -12.62 -20.09 5.72
N LYS A 96 -12.74 -18.82 5.36
CA LYS A 96 -12.43 -18.38 4.00
C LYS A 96 -10.97 -18.61 3.67
N SER A 97 -10.74 -19.16 2.47
CA SER A 97 -9.41 -19.32 1.89
C SER A 97 -9.16 -18.25 0.82
N ALA A 98 -7.95 -18.22 0.30
CA ALA A 98 -7.58 -17.28 -0.76
C ALA A 98 -8.43 -17.40 -2.03
N SER A 99 -9.05 -18.57 -2.27
CA SER A 99 -9.93 -18.80 -3.42
C SER A 99 -11.39 -18.37 -3.19
N ASP A 100 -11.74 -17.95 -1.98
CA ASP A 100 -13.13 -17.65 -1.60
C ASP A 100 -13.48 -16.16 -1.74
N TRP A 101 -12.55 -15.34 -2.21
CA TRP A 101 -12.79 -13.90 -2.37
C TRP A 101 -11.88 -13.33 -3.47
N ASP A 102 -12.28 -12.18 -4.00
CA ASP A 102 -11.54 -11.48 -5.05
C ASP A 102 -10.81 -10.29 -4.45
N ARG A 103 -9.53 -10.16 -4.78
CA ARG A 103 -8.73 -9.00 -4.39
C ARG A 103 -9.11 -7.82 -5.27
N VAL A 104 -9.35 -6.67 -4.63
CA VAL A 104 -9.53 -5.38 -5.30
C VAL A 104 -8.50 -4.41 -4.74
N GLY A 105 -8.05 -3.45 -5.52
CA GLY A 105 -6.91 -2.62 -5.16
C GLY A 105 -7.17 -1.14 -5.19
N VAL A 106 -6.30 -0.42 -4.48
CA VAL A 106 -6.21 1.04 -4.51
C VAL A 106 -5.16 1.43 -5.55
N THR A 107 -5.53 2.32 -6.46
CA THR A 107 -4.60 2.90 -7.44
C THR A 107 -4.37 4.36 -7.07
N VAL A 108 -3.11 4.75 -6.90
CA VAL A 108 -2.73 6.13 -6.56
C VAL A 108 -1.88 6.69 -7.67
N GLU A 109 -2.32 7.80 -8.25
CA GLU A 109 -1.64 8.43 -9.36
C GLU A 109 -0.52 9.38 -8.90
N HIS A 110 0.25 9.84 -9.86
CA HIS A 110 1.45 10.65 -9.67
C HIS A 110 1.24 11.81 -8.71
N GLY A 111 2.13 11.95 -7.74
CA GLY A 111 2.19 13.10 -6.83
C GLY A 111 1.06 13.19 -5.81
N ALA A 112 0.14 12.25 -5.77
CA ALA A 112 -0.95 12.29 -4.79
C ALA A 112 -0.44 12.07 -3.35
N ALA A 113 -1.16 12.65 -2.40
CA ALA A 113 -0.82 12.56 -0.98
C ALA A 113 -1.99 12.01 -0.17
N ILE A 114 -1.71 10.98 0.60
CA ILE A 114 -2.67 10.34 1.49
C ILE A 114 -2.31 10.71 2.92
N GLY A 115 -3.20 11.40 3.62
CA GLY A 115 -2.96 11.86 4.99
C GLY A 115 -2.85 10.73 6.01
N ALA A 116 -2.27 11.04 7.16
CA ALA A 116 -2.11 10.10 8.25
C ALA A 116 -3.43 9.44 8.65
N ARG A 117 -3.41 8.13 8.88
CA ARG A 117 -4.59 7.35 9.30
C ARG A 117 -5.78 7.39 8.34
N ALA A 118 -5.61 7.88 7.13
CA ALA A 118 -6.66 7.76 6.13
C ALA A 118 -6.86 6.30 5.74
N VAL A 119 -8.08 5.93 5.42
CA VAL A 119 -8.42 4.59 4.95
C VAL A 119 -8.96 4.71 3.54
N CYS A 120 -8.27 4.11 2.58
CA CYS A 120 -8.76 3.99 1.21
C CYS A 120 -9.41 2.62 1.04
N VAL A 121 -10.71 2.62 0.84
CA VAL A 121 -11.50 1.39 0.73
C VAL A 121 -11.55 0.96 -0.73
N ALA A 122 -10.79 -0.09 -1.05
CA ALA A 122 -10.69 -0.60 -2.42
C ALA A 122 -12.05 -1.13 -2.93
N PRO A 123 -12.33 -1.01 -4.25
CA PRO A 123 -11.49 -0.38 -5.26
C PRO A 123 -11.71 1.14 -5.30
N VAL A 124 -10.64 1.90 -5.27
CA VAL A 124 -10.68 3.35 -5.49
C VAL A 124 -9.44 3.80 -6.25
N ARG A 125 -9.59 4.89 -6.98
CA ARG A 125 -8.51 5.56 -7.68
C ARG A 125 -8.34 6.96 -7.11
N ILE A 126 -7.13 7.29 -6.70
CA ILE A 126 -6.77 8.62 -6.21
C ILE A 126 -6.05 9.33 -7.35
N GLY A 127 -6.64 10.40 -7.85
CA GLY A 127 -6.13 11.13 -9.01
C GLY A 127 -4.80 11.83 -8.75
N ALA A 128 -4.09 12.16 -9.82
CA ALA A 128 -2.79 12.81 -9.74
C ALA A 128 -2.87 14.11 -8.93
N TRP A 129 -1.90 14.31 -8.03
CA TRP A 129 -1.79 15.47 -7.17
C TRP A 129 -2.96 15.69 -6.20
N ALA A 130 -3.90 14.76 -6.12
CA ALA A 130 -4.98 14.85 -5.13
C ALA A 130 -4.44 14.75 -3.71
N SER A 131 -5.11 15.43 -2.79
CA SER A 131 -4.80 15.36 -1.36
C SER A 131 -5.96 14.73 -0.61
N VAL A 132 -5.67 13.67 0.11
CA VAL A 132 -6.61 13.03 1.03
C VAL A 132 -6.25 13.47 2.44
N GLY A 133 -7.20 14.07 3.15
CA GLY A 133 -6.97 14.57 4.51
C GLY A 133 -6.70 13.46 5.52
N ALA A 134 -5.96 13.80 6.58
CA ALA A 134 -5.73 12.86 7.68
C ALA A 134 -7.05 12.36 8.27
N GLY A 135 -7.12 11.07 8.54
CA GLY A 135 -8.30 10.43 9.13
C GLY A 135 -9.47 10.26 8.16
N ALA A 136 -9.35 10.65 6.90
CA ALA A 136 -10.42 10.49 5.93
C ALA A 136 -10.69 9.01 5.61
N VAL A 137 -11.94 8.71 5.29
CA VAL A 137 -12.33 7.41 4.73
C VAL A 137 -12.75 7.62 3.28
N VAL A 138 -11.94 7.11 2.37
CA VAL A 138 -12.15 7.26 0.93
C VAL A 138 -12.89 6.03 0.41
N THR A 139 -14.15 6.22 0.00
CA THR A 139 -15.03 5.14 -0.47
C THR A 139 -15.35 5.21 -1.96
N ARG A 140 -14.83 6.21 -2.65
CA ARG A 140 -15.01 6.41 -4.10
C ARG A 140 -13.80 7.16 -4.67
N ASP A 141 -13.71 7.16 -5.98
CA ASP A 141 -12.60 7.80 -6.67
C ASP A 141 -12.47 9.27 -6.29
N VAL A 142 -11.22 9.74 -6.24
CA VAL A 142 -10.87 11.13 -6.00
C VAL A 142 -10.29 11.68 -7.29
N VAL A 143 -10.89 12.76 -7.78
CA VAL A 143 -10.42 13.42 -9.00
C VAL A 143 -9.03 14.04 -8.80
N PRO A 144 -8.25 14.25 -9.89
CA PRO A 144 -6.97 14.95 -9.80
C PRO A 144 -7.15 16.32 -9.13
N TYR A 145 -6.16 16.65 -8.28
CA TYR A 145 -6.19 17.78 -7.31
C TYR A 145 -7.49 18.56 -7.22
#